data_10d61ce28b6d36202a7b0333c04607cb
#
_entry.id   10d61ce28b6d36202a7b0333c04607cb
#
_cell.length_a   1.000
_cell.length_b   1.000
_cell.length_c   1.000
_cell.angle_alpha   90.00
_cell.angle_beta   90.00
_cell.angle_gamma   90.00
#
_symmetry.space_group_name_H-M   'P 1'
#
loop_
_entity.id
_entity.type
_entity.pdbx_description
1 polymer ?
#
loop_
_entity_poly.entity_id
_entity_poly.type
_entity_poly.pdbx_seq_one_letter_code
_entity_poly.pdbx_strand_id
1 'polypeptide(L)'
;DQDATDLIGKGKLVIQSRACIDCHTFFGNGAYYGPDLTKAWLDPAWQVWKVLTGSDTQEEAMVRFLMDPVRFRTWTRTMPNLHLSRDEAVAVVAYLKWLSAVDTNGFPANFGRMSVSR
;
A
#
# COMPACT_ATOMS: atom_id res chain seq x y z
N ASP A 1 18.33 8.69 -7.02
CA ASP A 1 18.95 8.34 -8.29
C ASP A 1 17.88 8.02 -9.34
N GLN A 2 18.27 7.93 -10.58
CA GLN A 2 17.33 7.78 -11.69
C GLN A 2 16.55 6.46 -11.63
N ASP A 3 17.19 5.38 -11.23
CA ASP A 3 16.52 4.08 -11.12
C ASP A 3 15.44 4.08 -10.04
N ALA A 4 15.70 4.72 -8.91
CA ALA A 4 14.71 4.87 -7.85
C ALA A 4 13.54 5.74 -8.32
N THR A 5 13.82 6.82 -9.04
CA THR A 5 12.80 7.71 -9.58
C THR A 5 11.92 6.98 -10.60
N ASP A 6 12.53 6.19 -11.47
CA ASP A 6 11.80 5.41 -12.49
C ASP A 6 10.90 4.36 -11.82
N LEU A 7 11.36 3.71 -10.77
CA LEU A 7 10.59 2.70 -10.05
C LEU A 7 9.38 3.34 -9.38
N ILE A 8 9.56 4.50 -8.74
CA ILE A 8 8.47 5.26 -8.11
C ILE A 8 7.44 5.66 -9.17
N GLY A 9 7.88 6.17 -10.32
CA GLY A 9 7.00 6.54 -11.43
C GLY A 9 6.21 5.35 -11.96
N LYS A 10 6.85 4.19 -12.09
CA LYS A 10 6.16 2.95 -12.49
C LYS A 10 5.09 2.58 -11.46
N GLY A 11 5.37 2.69 -10.18
CA GLY A 11 4.40 2.42 -9.12
C GLY A 11 3.17 3.30 -9.23
N LYS A 12 3.36 4.59 -9.47
CA LYS A 12 2.26 5.52 -9.69
C LYS A 12 1.38 5.08 -10.86
N LEU A 13 1.99 4.68 -11.97
CA LEU A 13 1.23 4.23 -13.15
C LEU A 13 0.47 2.94 -12.89
N VAL A 14 1.04 2.00 -12.14
CA VAL A 14 0.36 0.77 -11.76
C VAL A 14 -0.88 1.10 -10.91
N ILE A 15 -0.73 1.97 -9.92
CA ILE A 15 -1.85 2.39 -9.06
C ILE A 15 -2.98 2.98 -9.91
N GLN A 16 -2.66 3.80 -10.89
CA GLN A 16 -3.67 4.39 -11.77
C GLN A 16 -4.31 3.35 -12.68
N SER A 17 -3.52 2.45 -13.25
CA SER A 17 -4.03 1.45 -14.20
C SER A 17 -4.83 0.32 -13.56
N ARG A 18 -4.60 0.05 -12.27
CA ARG A 18 -5.32 -1.02 -11.54
C ARG A 18 -6.47 -0.47 -10.69
N ALA A 19 -6.85 0.79 -10.90
CA ALA A 19 -8.03 1.41 -10.27
C ALA A 19 -7.99 1.39 -8.74
N CYS A 20 -6.82 1.57 -8.13
CA CYS A 20 -6.69 1.61 -6.67
C CYS A 20 -7.56 2.70 -6.06
N ILE A 21 -7.78 3.81 -6.76
CA ILE A 21 -8.61 4.93 -6.31
C ILE A 21 -10.08 4.53 -6.21
N ASP A 22 -10.52 3.46 -6.87
CA ASP A 22 -11.90 2.99 -6.75
C ASP A 22 -12.23 2.46 -5.34
N CYS A 23 -11.21 2.10 -4.54
CA CYS A 23 -11.39 1.62 -3.17
C CYS A 23 -10.60 2.42 -2.15
N HIS A 24 -9.55 3.10 -2.56
CA HIS A 24 -8.63 3.81 -1.67
C HIS A 24 -8.58 5.29 -1.99
N THR A 25 -8.09 6.07 -1.01
CA THR A 25 -7.83 7.49 -1.21
C THR A 25 -6.33 7.77 -1.16
N PHE A 26 -5.95 8.85 -1.85
CA PHE A 26 -4.63 9.45 -1.75
C PHE A 26 -4.83 10.93 -1.43
N PHE A 27 -4.23 11.40 -0.34
CA PHE A 27 -4.46 12.78 0.16
C PHE A 27 -5.96 13.07 0.37
N GLY A 28 -6.74 12.06 0.72
CA GLY A 28 -8.17 12.21 0.93
C GLY A 28 -9.03 12.15 -0.34
N ASN A 29 -8.43 12.06 -1.52
CA ASN A 29 -9.15 11.99 -2.80
C ASN A 29 -9.27 10.55 -3.26
N GLY A 30 -10.46 10.17 -3.70
CA GLY A 30 -10.79 8.82 -4.17
C GLY A 30 -11.93 8.22 -3.36
N ALA A 31 -12.11 6.91 -3.46
CA ALA A 31 -13.17 6.20 -2.75
C ALA A 31 -12.72 5.82 -1.33
N TYR A 32 -13.68 5.71 -0.40
CA TYR A 32 -13.41 5.47 1.01
C TYR A 32 -13.66 4.03 1.47
N TYR A 33 -13.78 3.09 0.54
CA TYR A 33 -13.97 1.68 0.90
C TYR A 33 -12.75 1.10 1.63
N GLY A 34 -11.56 1.36 1.13
CA GLY A 34 -10.31 0.99 1.77
C GLY A 34 -9.66 2.19 2.47
N PRO A 35 -8.56 1.99 3.20
CA PRO A 35 -7.87 3.08 3.88
C PRO A 35 -7.18 4.03 2.90
N ASP A 36 -6.95 5.27 3.36
CA ASP A 36 -6.12 6.21 2.62
C ASP A 36 -4.68 5.68 2.58
N LEU A 37 -4.05 5.77 1.42
CA LEU A 37 -2.74 5.17 1.19
C LEU A 37 -1.57 6.14 1.34
N THR A 38 -1.84 7.41 1.62
CA THR A 38 -0.79 8.45 1.69
C THR A 38 0.33 8.06 2.65
N LYS A 39 -0.01 7.54 3.82
CA LYS A 39 0.96 7.14 4.86
C LYS A 39 0.92 5.64 5.13
N ALA A 40 0.43 4.85 4.20
CA ALA A 40 0.27 3.40 4.41
C ALA A 40 1.58 2.71 4.76
N TRP A 41 2.70 3.14 4.20
CA TRP A 41 4.02 2.57 4.51
C TRP A 41 4.35 2.66 6.01
N LEU A 42 3.88 3.70 6.70
CA LEU A 42 4.19 3.95 8.11
C LEU A 42 3.26 3.20 9.07
N ASP A 43 2.28 2.46 8.57
CA ASP A 43 1.32 1.76 9.41
C ASP A 43 2.02 0.63 10.19
N PRO A 44 1.97 0.64 11.54
CA PRO A 44 2.61 -0.41 12.34
C PRO A 44 2.02 -1.80 12.11
N ALA A 45 0.85 -1.90 11.51
CA ALA A 45 0.24 -3.17 11.17
C ALA A 45 1.10 -4.04 10.26
N TRP A 46 2.03 -3.47 9.50
CA TRP A 46 2.92 -4.25 8.64
C TRP A 46 3.79 -5.22 9.42
N GLN A 47 3.99 -5.00 10.72
CA GLN A 47 4.70 -5.98 11.56
C GLN A 47 3.90 -7.30 11.65
N VAL A 48 2.57 -7.21 11.68
CA VAL A 48 1.70 -8.39 11.64
C VAL A 48 1.83 -9.11 10.30
N TRP A 49 1.79 -8.37 9.19
CA TRP A 49 1.92 -8.97 7.87
C TRP A 49 3.29 -9.56 7.61
N LYS A 50 4.35 -9.02 8.21
CA LYS A 50 5.67 -9.67 8.15
C LYS A 50 5.59 -11.11 8.65
N VAL A 51 4.87 -11.33 9.75
CA VAL A 51 4.69 -12.68 10.31
C VAL A 51 3.79 -13.52 9.41
N LEU A 52 2.64 -12.97 9.02
CA LEU A 52 1.65 -13.71 8.22
C LEU A 52 2.19 -14.12 6.86
N THR A 53 3.02 -13.29 6.25
CA THR A 53 3.58 -13.58 4.92
C THR A 53 4.92 -14.33 5.00
N GLY A 54 5.48 -14.50 6.20
CA GLY A 54 6.79 -15.11 6.35
C GLY A 54 7.92 -14.28 5.78
N SER A 55 7.82 -12.96 5.87
CA SER A 55 8.76 -12.02 5.24
C SER A 55 9.76 -11.48 6.24
N ASP A 56 10.99 -11.25 5.79
CA ASP A 56 12.05 -10.67 6.63
C ASP A 56 11.96 -9.15 6.68
N THR A 57 11.39 -8.51 5.67
CA THR A 57 11.31 -7.05 5.56
C THR A 57 9.88 -6.60 5.35
N GLN A 58 9.61 -5.34 5.70
CA GLN A 58 8.31 -4.74 5.46
C GLN A 58 8.02 -4.62 3.96
N GLU A 59 9.04 -4.27 3.15
CA GLU A 59 8.88 -4.21 1.70
C GLU A 59 8.38 -5.54 1.14
N GLU A 60 9.00 -6.64 1.54
CA GLU A 60 8.61 -7.95 1.06
C GLU A 60 7.20 -8.32 1.53
N ALA A 61 6.86 -7.98 2.78
CA ALA A 61 5.52 -8.21 3.31
C ALA A 61 4.45 -7.48 2.49
N MET A 62 4.71 -6.22 2.16
CA MET A 62 3.78 -5.43 1.35
C MET A 62 3.67 -5.99 -0.07
N VAL A 63 4.78 -6.40 -0.67
CA VAL A 63 4.77 -7.01 -2.01
C VAL A 63 3.91 -8.27 -2.00
N ARG A 64 4.11 -9.15 -1.03
CA ARG A 64 3.34 -10.40 -0.94
C ARG A 64 1.87 -10.14 -0.69
N PHE A 65 1.54 -9.17 0.18
CA PHE A 65 0.15 -8.79 0.41
C PHE A 65 -0.50 -8.28 -0.88
N LEU A 66 0.17 -7.39 -1.60
CA LEU A 66 -0.40 -6.81 -2.83
C LEU A 66 -0.61 -7.85 -3.92
N MET A 67 0.22 -8.89 -3.95
CA MET A 67 0.07 -9.97 -4.94
C MET A 67 -1.05 -10.94 -4.59
N ASP A 68 -1.42 -11.04 -3.30
CA ASP A 68 -2.46 -11.98 -2.86
C ASP A 68 -3.20 -11.45 -1.63
N PRO A 69 -3.91 -10.32 -1.77
CA PRO A 69 -4.54 -9.66 -0.62
C PRO A 69 -5.68 -10.46 -0.01
N VAL A 70 -6.33 -11.33 -0.77
CA VAL A 70 -7.41 -12.17 -0.26
C VAL A 70 -6.86 -13.18 0.74
N ARG A 71 -5.73 -13.80 0.44
CA ARG A 71 -5.09 -14.78 1.32
C ARG A 71 -4.62 -14.17 2.63
N PHE A 72 -4.11 -12.93 2.58
CA PHE A 72 -3.48 -12.30 3.74
C PHE A 72 -4.35 -11.25 4.42
N ARG A 73 -5.64 -11.29 4.21
CA ARG A 73 -6.57 -10.32 4.83
C ARG A 73 -6.64 -10.51 6.35
N THR A 74 -6.85 -9.41 7.07
CA THR A 74 -7.00 -9.42 8.52
C THR A 74 -8.28 -8.71 9.00
N TRP A 75 -9.13 -8.25 8.09
CA TRP A 75 -10.38 -7.57 8.43
C TRP A 75 -11.51 -8.00 7.49
N THR A 76 -12.73 -7.51 7.77
CA THR A 76 -13.93 -7.95 7.03
C THR A 76 -13.97 -7.49 5.59
N ARG A 77 -13.49 -6.27 5.32
CA ARG A 77 -13.38 -5.78 3.93
C ARG A 77 -12.15 -6.39 3.31
N THR A 78 -12.32 -6.97 2.14
CA THR A 78 -11.25 -7.65 1.45
C THR A 78 -10.83 -6.86 0.22
N MET A 79 -9.55 -6.56 0.10
CA MET A 79 -8.99 -6.02 -1.11
C MET A 79 -9.03 -7.12 -2.18
N PRO A 80 -9.58 -6.85 -3.38
CA PRO A 80 -9.60 -7.87 -4.43
C PRO A 80 -8.19 -8.15 -4.95
N ASN A 81 -8.01 -9.34 -5.51
CA ASN A 81 -6.76 -9.66 -6.19
C ASN A 81 -6.73 -8.93 -7.53
N LEU A 82 -5.82 -7.99 -7.68
CA LEU A 82 -5.65 -7.20 -8.91
C LEU A 82 -4.67 -7.86 -9.88
N HIS A 83 -4.18 -9.05 -9.54
CA HIS A 83 -3.25 -9.82 -10.39
C HIS A 83 -1.98 -9.05 -10.73
N LEU A 84 -1.44 -8.34 -9.75
CA LEU A 84 -0.17 -7.64 -9.93
C LEU A 84 0.96 -8.64 -10.10
N SER A 85 1.84 -8.38 -11.06
CA SER A 85 3.11 -9.09 -11.13
C SER A 85 4.00 -8.66 -9.96
N ARG A 86 5.05 -9.44 -9.68
CA ARG A 86 5.99 -9.05 -8.63
C ARG A 86 6.63 -7.69 -8.93
N ASP A 87 7.03 -7.45 -10.18
CA ASP A 87 7.62 -6.17 -10.56
C ASP A 87 6.66 -5.01 -10.37
N GLU A 88 5.39 -5.22 -10.68
CA GLU A 88 4.36 -4.20 -10.44
C GLU A 88 4.16 -3.94 -8.96
N ALA A 89 4.09 -5.00 -8.14
CA ALA A 89 3.92 -4.87 -6.70
C ALA A 89 5.13 -4.16 -6.06
N VAL A 90 6.34 -4.51 -6.47
CA VAL A 90 7.58 -3.84 -6.00
C VAL A 90 7.53 -2.34 -6.33
N ALA A 91 7.07 -1.99 -7.53
CA ALA A 91 6.96 -0.59 -7.93
C ALA A 91 5.92 0.16 -7.09
N VAL A 92 4.78 -0.47 -6.81
CA VAL A 92 3.75 0.13 -5.94
C VAL A 92 4.29 0.38 -4.54
N VAL A 93 5.00 -0.58 -3.96
CA VAL A 93 5.60 -0.42 -2.63
C VAL A 93 6.60 0.73 -2.63
N ALA A 94 7.43 0.84 -3.66
CA ALA A 94 8.38 1.96 -3.78
C ALA A 94 7.67 3.31 -3.80
N TYR A 95 6.56 3.40 -4.55
CA TYR A 95 5.76 4.62 -4.59
C TYR A 95 5.15 4.94 -3.23
N LEU A 96 4.55 3.95 -2.56
CA LEU A 96 3.92 4.16 -1.24
C LEU A 96 4.95 4.57 -0.20
N LYS A 97 6.14 4.00 -0.25
CA LYS A 97 7.25 4.37 0.64
C LYS A 97 7.68 5.82 0.40
N TRP A 98 7.86 6.20 -0.87
CA TRP A 98 8.17 7.59 -1.22
C TRP A 98 7.05 8.53 -0.77
N LEU A 99 5.79 8.17 -1.04
CA LEU A 99 4.64 8.99 -0.70
C LEU A 99 4.56 9.26 0.79
N SER A 100 4.90 8.27 1.62
CA SER A 100 4.88 8.41 3.09
C SER A 100 5.87 9.45 3.61
N ALA A 101 6.91 9.75 2.83
CA ALA A 101 7.92 10.74 3.19
C ALA A 101 7.55 12.17 2.77
N VAL A 102 6.49 12.34 1.99
CA VAL A 102 6.02 13.66 1.58
C VAL A 102 5.38 14.34 2.79
N ASP A 103 5.71 15.62 3.00
CA ASP A 103 5.10 16.40 4.08
C ASP A 103 3.65 16.70 3.73
N THR A 104 2.74 16.13 4.50
CA THR A 104 1.30 16.27 4.31
C THR A 104 0.64 17.08 5.41
N ASN A 105 1.43 17.80 6.19
CA ASN A 105 0.95 18.65 7.28
C ASN A 105 0.05 17.87 8.27
N GLY A 106 0.48 16.63 8.57
CA GLY A 106 -0.22 15.78 9.54
C GLY A 106 -1.37 14.94 8.98
N PHE A 107 -1.66 15.02 7.70
CA PHE A 107 -2.70 14.18 7.10
C PHE A 107 -2.14 12.81 6.68
N PRO A 108 -2.87 11.71 6.90
CA PRO A 108 -4.10 11.61 7.72
C PRO A 108 -3.75 11.52 9.21
N ALA A 109 -4.59 12.13 10.07
CA ALA A 109 -4.29 12.26 11.49
C ALA A 109 -4.17 10.93 12.23
N ASN A 110 -4.84 9.89 11.76
CA ASN A 110 -4.90 8.59 12.43
C ASN A 110 -4.54 7.45 11.49
N PHE A 111 -3.51 7.64 10.67
CA PHE A 111 -3.18 6.67 9.63
C PHE A 111 -2.87 5.27 10.18
N GLY A 112 -2.32 5.14 11.38
CA GLY A 112 -2.00 3.85 11.99
C GLY A 112 -3.20 3.02 12.40
N ARG A 113 -4.43 3.54 12.24
CA ARG A 113 -5.67 2.80 12.52
C ARG A 113 -6.34 2.28 11.26
N MET A 114 -5.78 2.51 10.11
CA MET A 114 -6.48 2.26 8.84
C MET A 114 -6.50 0.80 8.44
N SER A 115 -5.62 -0.04 8.93
CA SER A 115 -5.43 -1.36 8.36
C SER A 115 -5.82 -2.53 9.24
N VAL A 116 -5.70 -2.52 10.56
CA VAL A 116 -5.97 -3.72 11.37
C VAL A 116 -7.00 -3.56 12.48
N SER A 117 -7.39 -2.38 12.82
CA SER A 117 -8.25 -2.17 13.99
C SER A 117 -9.73 -2.03 13.64
N ARG A 118 -10.11 -2.54 12.52
CA ARG A 118 -11.53 -2.47 12.08
C ARG A 118 -12.26 -3.79 12.40
#